data_81b5b005f39f654c3c4dfbee54d749dc
#
_entry.id   81b5b005f39f654c3c4dfbee54d749dc
#
_cell.length_a   1.000
_cell.length_b   1.000
_cell.length_c   1.000
_cell.angle_alpha   90.00
_cell.angle_beta   90.00
_cell.angle_gamma   90.00
#
_symmetry.space_group_name_H-M   'P 1'
#
loop_
_entity.id
_entity.type
_entity.pdbx_description
1 polymer ?
#
loop_
_entity_poly.entity_id
_entity_poly.type
_entity_poly.pdbx_seq_one_letter_code
_entity_poly.pdbx_strand_id
1 'polypeptide(L)'
;SRRYLNKKLNFFKKLIISTDGYIALAGASTSKSIGVLNIGTGVVAHFMNKNKISQQLSGWGFPYGDKGGGWWIGLKMIQATLRAIDGYNNNGDIIIKKTLNIIGKKDLKILNWISKSESRKLAKLSKVFFSVKSKSFIHNSILKEGIYEIEMILKYMIEEKKIRKIFLLGSISKFYINYIKKKYL
;
A
#
# COMPACT_ATOMS: atom_id res chain seq x y z
N SER A 1 -25.08 7.10 7.90
CA SER A 1 -24.85 6.72 9.31
C SER A 1 -25.57 5.41 9.64
N ARG A 2 -25.16 4.72 10.72
CA ARG A 2 -25.74 3.44 11.16
C ARG A 2 -27.27 3.53 11.38
N ARG A 3 -27.76 4.66 11.93
CA ARG A 3 -29.21 4.93 12.11
C ARG A 3 -29.98 4.97 10.79
N TYR A 4 -29.42 5.59 9.75
CA TYR A 4 -30.04 5.69 8.43
C TYR A 4 -30.17 4.32 7.76
N LEU A 5 -29.12 3.51 7.83
CA LEU A 5 -29.09 2.17 7.25
C LEU A 5 -30.04 1.23 8.00
N ASN A 6 -30.09 1.26 9.33
CA ASN A 6 -31.05 0.46 10.11
C ASN A 6 -32.51 0.76 9.75
N LYS A 7 -32.85 2.02 9.45
CA LYS A 7 -34.20 2.42 9.05
C LYS A 7 -34.56 1.92 7.63
N LYS A 8 -33.57 1.88 6.71
CA LYS A 8 -33.80 1.40 5.31
C LYS A 8 -33.69 -0.11 5.14
N LEU A 9 -33.00 -0.79 6.04
CA LEU A 9 -32.67 -2.21 5.96
C LEU A 9 -33.30 -3.01 7.09
N ASN A 10 -34.52 -2.62 7.51
CA ASN A 10 -35.28 -3.25 8.60
C ASN A 10 -35.74 -4.70 8.33
N PHE A 11 -35.63 -5.16 7.08
CA PHE A 11 -35.90 -6.55 6.70
C PHE A 11 -34.81 -7.55 7.12
N PHE A 12 -33.62 -7.07 7.55
CA PHE A 12 -32.60 -7.95 8.11
C PHE A 12 -32.83 -8.21 9.60
N LYS A 13 -32.89 -9.48 10.02
CA LYS A 13 -32.96 -9.87 11.44
C LYS A 13 -31.75 -9.37 12.23
N LYS A 14 -30.57 -9.27 11.60
CA LYS A 14 -29.34 -8.77 12.20
C LYS A 14 -28.51 -8.06 11.13
N LEU A 15 -28.17 -6.79 11.39
CA LEU A 15 -27.28 -6.00 10.53
C LEU A 15 -26.01 -5.62 11.30
N ILE A 16 -24.87 -6.05 10.80
CA ILE A 16 -23.54 -5.68 11.31
C ILE A 16 -22.86 -4.81 10.25
N ILE A 17 -22.57 -3.56 10.60
CA ILE A 17 -21.83 -2.62 9.77
C ILE A 17 -20.40 -2.55 10.32
N SER A 18 -19.43 -2.86 9.48
CA SER A 18 -18.03 -2.86 9.86
C SER A 18 -17.15 -2.32 8.72
N THR A 19 -15.86 -2.12 8.99
CA THR A 19 -14.88 -1.72 7.98
C THR A 19 -14.59 -2.88 7.02
N ASP A 20 -14.16 -2.55 5.79
CA ASP A 20 -13.74 -3.54 4.78
C ASP A 20 -12.66 -4.48 5.34
N GLY A 21 -11.73 -3.95 6.13
CA GLY A 21 -10.69 -4.73 6.76
C GLY A 21 -11.21 -5.74 7.80
N TYR A 22 -12.23 -5.38 8.58
CA TYR A 22 -12.86 -6.33 9.50
C TYR A 22 -13.62 -7.42 8.75
N ILE A 23 -14.31 -7.07 7.67
CA ILE A 23 -15.02 -8.03 6.82
C ILE A 23 -14.02 -9.00 6.16
N ALA A 24 -12.89 -8.48 5.65
CA ALA A 24 -11.81 -9.30 5.10
C ALA A 24 -11.23 -10.25 6.15
N LEU A 25 -11.04 -9.77 7.38
CA LEU A 25 -10.56 -10.57 8.49
C LEU A 25 -11.55 -11.68 8.86
N ALA A 26 -12.83 -11.37 8.94
CA ALA A 26 -13.89 -12.34 9.25
C ALA A 26 -14.05 -13.41 8.15
N GLY A 27 -13.86 -13.03 6.88
CA GLY A 27 -13.91 -13.93 5.74
C GLY A 27 -12.67 -14.80 5.54
N ALA A 28 -11.53 -14.38 6.09
CA ALA A 28 -10.25 -15.05 5.85
C ALA A 28 -10.10 -16.36 6.63
N SER A 29 -10.66 -16.48 7.83
CA SER A 29 -10.59 -17.71 8.63
C SER A 29 -11.46 -17.61 9.89
N THR A 30 -11.86 -18.77 10.42
CA THR A 30 -12.44 -18.93 11.76
C THR A 30 -11.39 -19.01 12.88
N SER A 31 -10.08 -18.92 12.54
CA SER A 31 -8.97 -18.96 13.50
C SER A 31 -9.00 -17.79 14.46
N LYS A 32 -8.63 -18.05 15.72
CA LYS A 32 -8.60 -17.05 16.79
C LYS A 32 -7.38 -16.11 16.76
N SER A 33 -6.39 -16.35 15.90
CA SER A 33 -5.17 -15.52 15.79
C SER A 33 -4.83 -15.34 14.32
N ILE A 34 -5.38 -14.30 13.73
CA ILE A 34 -5.39 -14.10 12.29
C ILE A 34 -5.17 -12.62 11.96
N GLY A 35 -4.50 -12.35 10.87
CA GLY A 35 -4.31 -11.04 10.30
C GLY A 35 -4.52 -10.99 8.80
N VAL A 36 -4.82 -9.81 8.33
CA VAL A 36 -4.90 -9.45 6.91
C VAL A 36 -4.05 -8.21 6.70
N LEU A 37 -3.12 -8.27 5.77
CA LEU A 37 -2.34 -7.12 5.32
C LEU A 37 -2.73 -6.81 3.87
N ASN A 38 -3.42 -5.70 3.68
CA ASN A 38 -3.85 -5.24 2.37
C ASN A 38 -2.86 -4.22 1.82
N ILE A 39 -2.23 -4.53 0.68
CA ILE A 39 -1.26 -3.68 -0.01
C ILE A 39 -1.82 -3.34 -1.40
N GLY A 40 -2.47 -2.21 -1.49
CA GLY A 40 -3.10 -1.68 -2.70
C GLY A 40 -2.66 -0.24 -2.98
N THR A 41 -3.60 0.68 -3.17
CA THR A 41 -3.31 2.11 -3.25
C THR A 41 -2.57 2.60 -2.01
N GLY A 42 -3.00 2.17 -0.83
CA GLY A 42 -2.34 2.36 0.45
C GLY A 42 -1.95 1.02 1.07
N VAL A 43 -1.63 1.04 2.37
CA VAL A 43 -1.29 -0.14 3.18
C VAL A 43 -2.08 -0.10 4.48
N VAL A 44 -2.79 -1.18 4.78
CA VAL A 44 -3.50 -1.32 6.04
C VAL A 44 -3.47 -2.79 6.49
N ALA A 45 -3.22 -2.99 7.77
CA ALA A 45 -3.35 -4.30 8.39
C ALA A 45 -4.52 -4.32 9.37
N HIS A 46 -5.24 -5.42 9.37
CA HIS A 46 -6.23 -5.74 10.39
C HIS A 46 -5.87 -7.09 10.97
N PHE A 47 -5.95 -7.22 12.29
CA PHE A 47 -5.69 -8.50 12.93
C PHE A 47 -6.58 -8.68 14.15
N MET A 48 -6.79 -9.93 14.50
CA MET A 48 -7.54 -10.36 15.68
C MET A 48 -6.67 -11.33 16.48
N ASN A 49 -6.49 -11.04 17.74
CA ASN A 49 -5.74 -11.89 18.66
C ASN A 49 -6.62 -13.04 19.21
N LYS A 50 -6.02 -13.92 20.01
CA LYS A 50 -6.72 -15.06 20.65
C LYS A 50 -7.92 -14.64 21.51
N ASN A 51 -7.90 -13.44 22.07
CA ASN A 51 -8.96 -12.89 22.90
C ASN A 51 -10.08 -12.22 22.08
N LYS A 52 -10.09 -12.40 20.75
CA LYS A 52 -11.04 -11.79 19.82
C LYS A 52 -11.00 -10.25 19.78
N ILE A 53 -9.91 -9.64 20.24
CA ILE A 53 -9.71 -8.20 20.15
C ILE A 53 -9.17 -7.91 18.73
N SER A 54 -9.97 -7.19 17.94
CA SER A 54 -9.55 -6.73 16.60
C SER A 54 -8.86 -5.38 16.69
N GLN A 55 -7.78 -5.22 15.95
CA GLN A 55 -7.01 -3.98 15.85
C GLN A 55 -6.68 -3.68 14.41
N GLN A 56 -6.56 -2.39 14.11
CA GLN A 56 -6.00 -1.89 12.86
C GLN A 56 -4.59 -1.36 13.11
N LEU A 57 -3.71 -1.57 12.15
CA LEU A 57 -2.36 -1.04 12.10
C LEU A 57 -2.13 -0.42 10.73
N SER A 58 -1.50 0.76 10.67
CA SER A 58 -1.38 1.54 9.45
C SER A 58 -2.75 1.99 8.91
N GLY A 59 -2.88 2.34 7.64
CA GLY A 59 -4.13 2.81 7.06
C GLY A 59 -4.47 4.26 7.40
N TRP A 60 -3.47 5.09 7.72
CA TRP A 60 -3.65 6.52 7.98
C TRP A 60 -3.88 7.34 6.72
N GLY A 61 -3.60 6.74 5.56
CA GLY A 61 -3.86 7.36 4.27
C GLY A 61 -2.81 8.35 3.80
N PHE A 62 -3.09 8.90 2.62
CA PHE A 62 -2.30 9.93 1.97
C PHE A 62 -2.49 11.29 2.69
N PRO A 63 -1.43 12.10 2.82
CA PRO A 63 -0.07 11.89 2.33
C PRO A 63 0.91 11.36 3.38
N TYR A 64 0.48 10.96 4.57
CA TYR A 64 1.36 10.72 5.71
C TYR A 64 1.58 9.25 6.06
N GLY A 65 0.58 8.41 5.82
CA GLY A 65 0.62 6.99 6.16
C GLY A 65 0.90 6.07 4.97
N ASP A 66 0.62 4.79 5.13
CA ASP A 66 0.50 3.78 4.08
C ASP A 66 1.77 3.60 3.23
N LYS A 67 2.94 3.78 3.82
CA LYS A 67 4.22 3.57 3.15
C LYS A 67 4.34 2.15 2.61
N GLY A 68 4.96 2.00 1.44
CA GLY A 68 4.98 0.75 0.68
C GLY A 68 3.74 0.52 -0.20
N GLY A 69 2.68 1.30 -0.07
CA GLY A 69 1.52 1.28 -0.95
C GLY A 69 1.76 1.93 -2.31
N GLY A 70 0.79 1.77 -3.20
CA GLY A 70 0.92 2.25 -4.58
C GLY A 70 1.12 3.76 -4.71
N TRP A 71 0.41 4.56 -3.92
CA TRP A 71 0.57 6.00 -3.95
C TRP A 71 1.96 6.43 -3.47
N TRP A 72 2.47 5.75 -2.44
CA TRP A 72 3.81 6.04 -1.90
C TRP A 72 4.91 5.71 -2.92
N ILE A 73 4.81 4.57 -3.61
CA ILE A 73 5.72 4.22 -4.71
C ILE A 73 5.68 5.30 -5.80
N GLY A 74 4.47 5.71 -6.22
CA GLY A 74 4.31 6.77 -7.20
C GLY A 74 4.90 8.10 -6.77
N LEU A 75 4.74 8.47 -5.51
CA LEU A 75 5.37 9.67 -4.93
C LEU A 75 6.90 9.58 -4.98
N LYS A 76 7.48 8.44 -4.60
CA LYS A 76 8.94 8.22 -4.67
C LYS A 76 9.47 8.29 -6.09
N MET A 77 8.73 7.76 -7.07
CA MET A 77 9.08 7.89 -8.49
C MET A 77 9.13 9.36 -8.93
N ILE A 78 8.13 10.16 -8.55
CA ILE A 78 8.09 11.60 -8.86
C ILE A 78 9.25 12.32 -8.17
N GLN A 79 9.47 12.10 -6.88
CA GLN A 79 10.57 12.72 -6.14
C GLN A 79 11.93 12.42 -6.76
N ALA A 80 12.17 11.16 -7.17
CA ALA A 80 13.39 10.79 -7.89
C ALA A 80 13.52 11.47 -9.24
N THR A 81 12.39 11.65 -9.95
CA THR A 81 12.36 12.32 -11.26
C THR A 81 12.64 13.81 -11.13
N LEU A 82 12.06 14.49 -10.12
CA LEU A 82 12.34 15.91 -9.87
C LEU A 82 13.82 16.14 -9.52
N ARG A 83 14.38 15.30 -8.64
CA ARG A 83 15.83 15.33 -8.34
C ARG A 83 16.70 15.14 -9.58
N ALA A 84 16.26 14.34 -10.54
CA ALA A 84 16.99 14.16 -11.79
C ALA A 84 16.91 15.40 -12.68
N ILE A 85 15.75 16.06 -12.74
CA ILE A 85 15.58 17.34 -13.45
C ILE A 85 16.51 18.40 -12.84
N ASP A 86 16.61 18.44 -11.52
CA ASP A 86 17.50 19.36 -10.79
C ASP A 86 19.00 18.96 -10.87
N GLY A 87 19.33 17.86 -11.53
CA GLY A 87 20.72 17.40 -11.70
C GLY A 87 21.29 16.54 -10.58
N TYR A 88 20.50 16.20 -9.54
CA TYR A 88 20.97 15.36 -8.42
C TYR A 88 21.00 13.86 -8.70
N ASN A 89 20.25 13.38 -9.68
CA ASN A 89 20.15 11.97 -10.04
C ASN A 89 20.50 11.73 -11.51
N ASN A 90 20.76 10.46 -11.85
CA ASN A 90 21.02 10.06 -13.24
C ASN A 90 19.73 10.10 -14.08
N ASN A 91 19.66 11.05 -15.02
CA ASN A 91 18.55 11.21 -15.95
C ASN A 91 18.37 10.00 -16.90
N GLY A 92 19.37 9.14 -17.02
CA GLY A 92 19.33 7.91 -17.82
C GLY A 92 18.52 6.78 -17.20
N ASP A 93 18.15 6.87 -15.93
CA ASP A 93 17.43 5.81 -15.21
C ASP A 93 16.07 5.52 -15.83
N ILE A 94 15.75 4.24 -15.97
CA ILE A 94 14.51 3.78 -16.61
C ILE A 94 13.25 4.23 -15.85
N ILE A 95 13.30 4.35 -14.51
CA ILE A 95 12.19 4.83 -13.71
C ILE A 95 11.91 6.29 -14.04
N ILE A 96 12.94 7.11 -14.14
CA ILE A 96 12.82 8.53 -14.52
C ILE A 96 12.22 8.68 -15.90
N LYS A 97 12.77 7.98 -16.91
CA LYS A 97 12.24 8.02 -18.28
C LYS A 97 10.77 7.64 -18.36
N LYS A 98 10.37 6.56 -17.68
CA LYS A 98 8.98 6.11 -17.64
C LYS A 98 8.07 7.09 -16.90
N THR A 99 8.55 7.69 -15.82
CA THR A 99 7.79 8.70 -15.05
C THR A 99 7.57 9.95 -15.92
N LEU A 100 8.61 10.48 -16.57
CA LEU A 100 8.51 11.65 -17.45
C LEU A 100 7.55 11.43 -18.63
N ASN A 101 7.47 10.21 -19.16
CA ASN A 101 6.49 9.90 -20.22
C ASN A 101 5.04 10.03 -19.74
N ILE A 102 4.78 9.93 -18.44
CA ILE A 102 3.43 10.03 -17.85
C ILE A 102 3.14 11.44 -17.36
N ILE A 103 4.09 12.07 -16.64
CA ILE A 103 3.86 13.37 -16.01
C ILE A 103 4.15 14.54 -16.96
N GLY A 104 4.92 14.28 -18.04
CA GLY A 104 5.39 15.28 -18.99
C GLY A 104 6.88 15.55 -18.88
N LYS A 105 7.43 16.27 -19.85
CA LYS A 105 8.86 16.62 -19.93
C LYS A 105 9.13 18.12 -19.78
N LYS A 106 8.09 18.95 -19.86
CA LYS A 106 8.18 20.40 -19.69
C LYS A 106 7.68 20.79 -18.29
N ASP A 107 8.35 21.72 -17.66
CA ASP A 107 8.08 22.14 -16.28
C ASP A 107 6.60 22.45 -16.00
N LEU A 108 5.97 23.22 -16.86
CA LEU A 108 4.54 23.53 -16.72
C LEU A 108 3.62 22.31 -16.76
N LYS A 109 3.97 21.29 -17.58
CA LYS A 109 3.20 20.02 -17.62
C LYS A 109 3.41 19.22 -16.33
N ILE A 110 4.63 19.16 -15.85
CA ILE A 110 4.99 18.48 -14.59
C ILE A 110 4.26 19.13 -13.41
N LEU A 111 4.36 20.46 -13.28
CA LEU A 111 3.70 21.22 -12.23
C LEU A 111 2.18 21.02 -12.25
N ASN A 112 1.54 21.10 -13.43
CA ASN A 112 0.10 20.86 -13.57
C ASN A 112 -0.28 19.40 -13.24
N TRP A 113 0.58 18.43 -13.52
CA TRP A 113 0.33 17.04 -13.19
C TRP A 113 0.41 16.82 -11.67
N ILE A 114 1.42 17.39 -11.00
CA ILE A 114 1.65 17.27 -9.56
C ILE A 114 0.56 17.98 -8.76
N SER A 115 0.21 19.21 -9.13
CA SER A 115 -0.81 20.00 -8.42
C SER A 115 -2.19 19.35 -8.38
N LYS A 116 -2.48 18.48 -9.36
CA LYS A 116 -3.72 17.69 -9.46
C LYS A 116 -3.55 16.24 -9.03
N SER A 117 -2.50 15.94 -8.25
CA SER A 117 -2.19 14.56 -7.88
C SER A 117 -2.87 14.17 -6.58
N GLU A 118 -3.69 13.14 -6.67
CA GLU A 118 -4.34 12.45 -5.57
C GLU A 118 -3.73 11.06 -5.39
N SER A 119 -4.00 10.40 -4.26
CA SER A 119 -3.49 9.07 -3.94
C SER A 119 -3.74 8.04 -5.06
N ARG A 120 -4.93 8.03 -5.65
CA ARG A 120 -5.27 7.13 -6.76
C ARG A 120 -4.45 7.39 -8.03
N LYS A 121 -4.20 8.67 -8.34
CA LYS A 121 -3.40 9.07 -9.50
C LYS A 121 -1.95 8.68 -9.33
N LEU A 122 -1.39 8.91 -8.14
CA LEU A 122 -0.04 8.46 -7.77
C LEU A 122 0.07 6.94 -7.82
N ALA A 123 -0.91 6.21 -7.29
CA ALA A 123 -0.90 4.75 -7.28
C ALA A 123 -0.86 4.12 -8.68
N LYS A 124 -1.34 4.81 -9.72
CA LYS A 124 -1.20 4.32 -11.10
C LYS A 124 0.26 4.17 -11.54
N LEU A 125 1.18 4.99 -11.01
CA LEU A 125 2.61 4.89 -11.30
C LEU A 125 3.22 3.59 -10.76
N SER A 126 2.68 3.02 -9.69
CA SER A 126 3.18 1.75 -9.16
C SER A 126 3.05 0.59 -10.15
N LYS A 127 2.06 0.61 -11.04
CA LYS A 127 1.93 -0.40 -12.11
C LYS A 127 3.12 -0.32 -13.07
N VAL A 128 3.56 0.90 -13.39
CA VAL A 128 4.73 1.14 -14.23
C VAL A 128 5.99 0.72 -13.50
N PHE A 129 6.12 1.05 -12.22
CA PHE A 129 7.22 0.63 -11.37
C PHE A 129 7.44 -0.89 -11.41
N PHE A 130 6.40 -1.66 -11.12
CA PHE A 130 6.47 -3.12 -11.10
C PHE A 130 6.56 -3.78 -12.48
N SER A 131 6.27 -3.04 -13.56
CA SER A 131 6.46 -3.53 -14.94
C SER A 131 7.91 -3.46 -15.42
N VAL A 132 8.79 -2.75 -14.71
CA VAL A 132 10.19 -2.59 -15.07
C VAL A 132 10.95 -3.88 -14.76
N LYS A 133 11.48 -4.53 -15.79
CA LYS A 133 12.29 -5.74 -15.66
C LYS A 133 13.75 -5.45 -15.28
N SER A 134 14.28 -4.30 -15.72
CA SER A 134 15.64 -3.85 -15.44
C SER A 134 15.71 -3.21 -14.05
N LYS A 135 16.54 -3.78 -13.18
CA LYS A 135 16.74 -3.27 -11.82
C LYS A 135 17.72 -2.10 -11.83
N SER A 136 17.23 -0.90 -11.99
CA SER A 136 18.03 0.32 -11.84
C SER A 136 18.29 0.63 -10.35
N PHE A 137 19.25 1.54 -10.10
CA PHE A 137 19.54 2.00 -8.73
C PHE A 137 18.30 2.59 -8.05
N ILE A 138 17.57 3.46 -8.74
CA ILE A 138 16.35 4.10 -8.22
C ILE A 138 15.26 3.06 -7.96
N HIS A 139 15.05 2.12 -8.90
CA HIS A 139 14.09 1.04 -8.70
C HIS A 139 14.41 0.22 -7.46
N ASN A 140 15.67 -0.21 -7.30
CA ASN A 140 16.09 -1.02 -6.16
C ASN A 140 15.97 -0.26 -4.83
N SER A 141 16.30 1.04 -4.81
CA SER A 141 16.18 1.89 -3.63
C SER A 141 14.72 2.00 -3.15
N ILE A 142 13.81 2.34 -4.06
CA ILE A 142 12.38 2.45 -3.73
C ILE A 142 11.81 1.10 -3.29
N LEU A 143 12.15 0.02 -4.00
CA LEU A 143 11.69 -1.33 -3.66
C LEU A 143 12.17 -1.75 -2.26
N LYS A 144 13.45 -1.54 -1.96
CA LYS A 144 14.06 -1.88 -0.66
C LYS A 144 13.39 -1.12 0.49
N GLU A 145 13.14 0.17 0.31
CA GLU A 145 12.44 0.99 1.32
C GLU A 145 10.99 0.48 1.51
N GLY A 146 10.28 0.18 0.42
CA GLY A 146 8.93 -0.37 0.48
C GLY A 146 8.87 -1.73 1.18
N ILE A 147 9.82 -2.64 0.89
CA ILE A 147 9.94 -3.94 1.57
C ILE A 147 10.13 -3.74 3.06
N TYR A 148 11.02 -2.84 3.46
CA TYR A 148 11.29 -2.53 4.86
C TYR A 148 10.01 -2.10 5.60
N GLU A 149 9.23 -1.18 5.02
CA GLU A 149 7.98 -0.72 5.63
C GLU A 149 6.95 -1.85 5.78
N ILE A 150 6.83 -2.73 4.81
CA ILE A 150 5.95 -3.90 4.88
C ILE A 150 6.44 -4.91 5.93
N GLU A 151 7.74 -5.18 5.97
CA GLU A 151 8.33 -6.10 6.97
C GLU A 151 8.16 -5.58 8.40
N MET A 152 8.20 -4.27 8.63
CA MET A 152 7.94 -3.68 9.95
C MET A 152 6.52 -3.98 10.44
N ILE A 153 5.53 -3.89 9.55
CA ILE A 153 4.14 -4.24 9.86
C ILE A 153 4.03 -5.73 10.20
N LEU A 154 4.60 -6.60 9.35
CA LEU A 154 4.57 -8.04 9.55
C LEU A 154 5.28 -8.45 10.85
N LYS A 155 6.45 -7.88 11.12
CA LYS A 155 7.21 -8.10 12.34
C LYS A 155 6.36 -7.78 13.57
N TYR A 156 5.73 -6.61 13.60
CA TYR A 156 4.88 -6.21 14.71
C TYR A 156 3.69 -7.19 14.92
N MET A 157 3.02 -7.58 13.83
CA MET A 157 1.91 -8.52 13.93
C MET A 157 2.36 -9.89 14.44
N ILE A 158 3.49 -10.41 13.96
CA ILE A 158 3.98 -11.76 14.28
C ILE A 158 4.68 -11.77 15.65
N GLU A 159 5.65 -10.88 15.84
CA GLU A 159 6.53 -10.93 17.01
C GLU A 159 5.88 -10.30 18.25
N GLU A 160 5.15 -9.18 18.10
CA GLU A 160 4.53 -8.48 19.23
C GLU A 160 3.09 -8.95 19.50
N LYS A 161 2.28 -9.07 18.45
CA LYS A 161 0.85 -9.44 18.60
C LYS A 161 0.60 -10.94 18.53
N LYS A 162 1.65 -11.74 18.25
CA LYS A 162 1.59 -13.22 18.19
C LYS A 162 0.54 -13.72 17.20
N ILE A 163 0.37 -13.01 16.09
CA ILE A 163 -0.52 -13.43 15.00
C ILE A 163 0.12 -14.60 14.26
N ARG A 164 -0.62 -15.71 14.15
CA ARG A 164 -0.08 -16.96 13.59
C ARG A 164 -0.29 -17.12 12.09
N LYS A 165 -1.29 -16.45 11.56
CA LYS A 165 -1.65 -16.56 10.15
C LYS A 165 -1.99 -15.18 9.60
N ILE A 166 -1.28 -14.78 8.54
CA ILE A 166 -1.50 -13.50 7.88
C ILE A 166 -1.82 -13.74 6.42
N PHE A 167 -2.89 -13.13 5.94
CA PHE A 167 -3.26 -13.12 4.53
C PHE A 167 -2.80 -11.81 3.89
N LEU A 168 -2.09 -11.91 2.79
CA LEU A 168 -1.68 -10.78 1.98
C LEU A 168 -2.74 -10.52 0.92
N LEU A 169 -3.35 -9.36 0.94
CA LEU A 169 -4.38 -8.92 0.00
C LEU A 169 -3.92 -7.67 -0.76
N GLY A 170 -4.68 -7.32 -1.80
CA GLY A 170 -4.43 -6.14 -2.63
C GLY A 170 -3.54 -6.40 -3.84
N SER A 171 -3.65 -5.51 -4.82
CA SER A 171 -3.04 -5.71 -6.14
C SER A 171 -1.49 -5.65 -6.14
N ILE A 172 -0.90 -5.04 -5.12
CA ILE A 172 0.56 -4.86 -5.00
C ILE A 172 1.19 -5.97 -4.17
N SER A 173 0.46 -6.65 -3.29
CA SER A 173 0.98 -7.69 -2.41
C SER A 173 1.78 -8.78 -3.16
N LYS A 174 1.28 -9.21 -4.31
CA LYS A 174 1.93 -10.22 -5.17
C LYS A 174 3.35 -9.85 -5.62
N PHE A 175 3.66 -8.55 -5.69
CA PHE A 175 5.00 -8.11 -6.07
C PHE A 175 5.96 -8.10 -4.89
N TYR A 176 5.46 -7.89 -3.66
CA TYR A 176 6.28 -7.91 -2.47
C TYR A 176 6.57 -9.32 -1.95
N ILE A 177 5.69 -10.29 -2.18
CA ILE A 177 5.82 -11.65 -1.62
C ILE A 177 7.17 -12.31 -1.92
N ASN A 178 7.75 -12.05 -3.10
CA ASN A 178 9.03 -12.61 -3.52
C ASN A 178 10.26 -11.97 -2.81
N TYR A 179 10.05 -10.85 -2.09
CA TYR A 179 11.12 -10.10 -1.44
C TYR A 179 11.00 -10.11 0.08
N ILE A 180 9.82 -10.39 0.62
CA ILE A 180 9.60 -10.50 2.06
C ILE A 180 10.39 -11.70 2.60
N LYS A 181 11.06 -11.50 3.73
CA LYS A 181 11.83 -12.57 4.36
C LYS A 181 10.96 -13.77 4.67
N LYS A 182 11.45 -14.98 4.36
CA LYS A 182 10.72 -16.25 4.57
C LYS A 182 10.19 -16.43 5.99
N LYS A 183 10.85 -15.86 7.00
CA LYS A 183 10.39 -15.93 8.39
C LYS A 183 9.05 -15.21 8.65
N TYR A 184 8.56 -14.39 7.71
CA TYR A 184 7.29 -13.67 7.79
C TYR A 184 6.21 -14.24 6.85
N LEU A 185 6.53 -15.26 6.08
CA LEU A 185 5.65 -15.97 5.17
C LEU A 185 5.40 -17.38 5.70
#